data_15470c800e69f383f2790357335dac66
#
_entry.id   15470c800e69f383f2790357335dac66
#
_cell.length_a   1.000
_cell.length_b   1.000
_cell.length_c   1.000
_cell.angle_alpha   90.00
_cell.angle_beta   90.00
_cell.angle_gamma   90.00
#
_symmetry.space_group_name_H-M   'P 1'
#
loop_
_entity.id
_entity.type
_entity.pdbx_description
1 polymer ?
#
loop_
_entity_poly.entity_id
_entity_poly.type
_entity_poly.pdbx_seq_one_letter_code
_entity_poly.pdbx_strand_id
1 'polypeptide(L)'
;DGRHLALLTPLEGRNVLTIVKTASLEPVNVLRFGSTKQVGEFYWANNDRVILRLEYFVSWYAAPTSAGEWYAVNLDGKKQENIFGFRSSKGTSSKIKTHDAGDFRSYGTLVDILKDDKRNILMSATPFSRTGDKQGKLFKVNIYNGRSKLIDTSPVENATYGTDLKGNVRFVVGETKALQREIYYRDTEKDPWALLSSGSYNEGIIQPLAFADNDSIYVADNTNTDLVGIYQLDLKTKEKELIYEDLESD
;
A
#
# COMPACT_ATOMS: atom_id res chain seq x y z
N ASP A 1 -17.15 12.28 2.35
CA ASP A 1 -18.20 13.24 2.63
C ASP A 1 -19.15 12.80 3.76
N GLY A 2 -18.95 11.60 4.31
CA GLY A 2 -19.71 11.05 5.43
C GLY A 2 -21.14 10.57 5.10
N ARG A 3 -21.58 10.61 3.86
CA ARG A 3 -22.95 10.17 3.46
C ARG A 3 -23.11 8.66 3.39
N HIS A 4 -22.00 7.92 3.21
CA HIS A 4 -22.00 6.47 3.07
C HIS A 4 -20.94 5.85 3.97
N LEU A 5 -21.25 4.67 4.51
CA LEU A 5 -20.33 3.77 5.17
C LEU A 5 -20.13 2.54 4.30
N ALA A 6 -18.93 2.01 4.31
CA ALA A 6 -18.62 0.72 3.72
C ALA A 6 -18.14 -0.24 4.82
N LEU A 7 -18.62 -1.48 4.79
CA LEU A 7 -18.43 -2.48 5.83
C LEU A 7 -18.08 -3.82 5.19
N LEU A 8 -17.10 -4.54 5.74
CA LEU A 8 -16.95 -5.96 5.46
C LEU A 8 -17.99 -6.72 6.29
N THR A 9 -18.89 -7.40 5.61
CA THR A 9 -19.95 -8.19 6.26
C THR A 9 -19.83 -9.66 5.85
N PRO A 10 -19.90 -10.60 6.81
CA PRO A 10 -19.91 -12.02 6.47
C PRO A 10 -21.24 -12.41 5.82
N LEU A 11 -21.17 -13.07 4.68
CA LEU A 11 -22.32 -13.61 3.98
C LEU A 11 -21.96 -14.97 3.39
N GLU A 12 -22.69 -16.00 3.79
CA GLU A 12 -22.47 -17.39 3.35
C GLU A 12 -20.99 -17.84 3.50
N GLY A 13 -20.37 -17.48 4.64
CA GLY A 13 -19.00 -17.85 4.97
C GLY A 13 -17.92 -17.04 4.23
N ARG A 14 -18.27 -15.90 3.62
CA ARG A 14 -17.33 -15.01 2.88
C ARG A 14 -17.57 -13.56 3.21
N ASN A 15 -16.51 -12.78 3.17
CA ASN A 15 -16.61 -11.34 3.32
C ASN A 15 -17.08 -10.68 2.01
N VAL A 16 -18.17 -9.94 2.09
CA VAL A 16 -18.68 -9.07 1.04
C VAL A 16 -18.53 -7.61 1.48
N LEU A 17 -18.48 -6.68 0.53
CA LEU A 17 -18.49 -5.26 0.85
C LEU A 17 -19.92 -4.73 0.79
N THR A 18 -20.45 -4.36 1.93
CA THR A 18 -21.77 -3.72 2.06
C THR A 18 -21.59 -2.21 2.17
N ILE A 19 -22.29 -1.47 1.33
CA ILE A 19 -22.34 -0.01 1.36
C ILE A 19 -23.73 0.41 1.85
N VAL A 20 -23.74 1.25 2.88
CA VAL A 20 -24.99 1.75 3.50
C VAL A 20 -24.99 3.28 3.54
N LYS A 21 -26.18 3.87 3.60
CA LYS A 21 -26.34 5.30 3.93
C LYS A 21 -26.01 5.52 5.40
N THR A 22 -25.20 6.50 5.73
CA THR A 22 -24.82 6.79 7.12
C THR A 22 -26.03 7.16 7.99
N ALA A 23 -26.97 7.94 7.44
CA ALA A 23 -28.10 8.46 8.20
C ALA A 23 -29.18 7.42 8.56
N SER A 24 -29.40 6.40 7.71
CA SER A 24 -30.49 5.42 7.89
C SER A 24 -30.00 3.99 8.06
N LEU A 25 -28.70 3.74 7.82
CA LEU A 25 -28.06 2.43 7.73
C LEU A 25 -28.71 1.50 6.69
N GLU A 26 -29.53 2.06 5.81
CA GLU A 26 -30.12 1.30 4.69
C GLU A 26 -29.04 0.90 3.69
N PRO A 27 -29.04 -0.36 3.22
CA PRO A 27 -28.09 -0.82 2.21
C PRO A 27 -28.31 -0.11 0.89
N VAL A 28 -27.23 0.44 0.35
CA VAL A 28 -27.17 0.99 -1.02
C VAL A 28 -26.76 -0.12 -1.98
N ASN A 29 -25.79 -0.95 -1.57
CA ASN A 29 -25.30 -2.02 -2.39
C ASN A 29 -24.54 -3.10 -1.56
N VAL A 30 -24.54 -4.33 -2.09
CA VAL A 30 -23.75 -5.44 -1.55
C VAL A 30 -22.91 -6.04 -2.68
N LEU A 31 -21.60 -5.84 -2.61
CA LEU A 31 -20.66 -6.28 -3.64
C LEU A 31 -20.16 -7.69 -3.33
N ARG A 32 -20.47 -8.62 -4.24
CA ARG A 32 -20.07 -10.04 -4.19
C ARG A 32 -19.15 -10.37 -5.37
N PHE A 33 -18.17 -11.23 -5.15
CA PHE A 33 -17.16 -11.59 -6.14
C PHE A 33 -17.11 -13.10 -6.46
N GLY A 34 -18.27 -13.72 -6.53
CA GLY A 34 -18.39 -15.16 -6.87
C GLY A 34 -18.08 -16.10 -5.70
N SER A 35 -18.09 -17.42 -5.98
CA SER A 35 -18.05 -18.45 -4.93
C SER A 35 -16.65 -18.80 -4.41
N THR A 36 -15.59 -18.37 -5.08
CA THR A 36 -14.19 -18.70 -4.74
C THR A 36 -13.40 -17.49 -4.25
N LYS A 37 -14.08 -16.35 -4.03
CA LYS A 37 -13.43 -15.08 -3.68
C LYS A 37 -14.18 -14.38 -2.56
N GLN A 38 -13.46 -13.57 -1.80
CA GLN A 38 -14.02 -12.62 -0.84
C GLN A 38 -13.30 -11.29 -0.92
N VAL A 39 -13.86 -10.27 -0.28
CA VAL A 39 -13.18 -8.98 -0.09
C VAL A 39 -12.26 -9.10 1.12
N GLY A 40 -10.97 -8.87 0.93
CA GLY A 40 -9.98 -8.88 2.01
C GLY A 40 -9.86 -7.52 2.68
N GLU A 41 -9.65 -6.48 1.88
CA GLU A 41 -9.55 -5.10 2.36
C GLU A 41 -10.14 -4.13 1.34
N PHE A 42 -10.50 -2.93 1.80
CA PHE A 42 -11.03 -1.89 0.93
C PHE A 42 -10.69 -0.49 1.44
N TYR A 43 -10.73 0.48 0.53
CA TYR A 43 -10.51 1.90 0.82
C TYR A 43 -11.44 2.76 -0.04
N TRP A 44 -11.88 3.87 0.50
CA TRP A 44 -12.53 4.93 -0.26
C TRP A 44 -11.49 5.67 -1.09
N ALA A 45 -11.53 5.52 -2.41
CA ALA A 45 -10.67 6.28 -3.31
C ALA A 45 -11.18 7.71 -3.53
N ASN A 46 -12.50 7.88 -3.47
CA ASN A 46 -13.18 9.18 -3.44
C ASN A 46 -14.63 8.97 -2.95
N ASN A 47 -15.47 10.01 -3.00
CA ASN A 47 -16.85 9.96 -2.49
C ASN A 47 -17.76 8.96 -3.23
N ASP A 48 -17.42 8.57 -4.45
CA ASP A 48 -18.28 7.77 -5.33
C ASP A 48 -17.68 6.40 -5.68
N ARG A 49 -16.43 6.14 -5.27
CA ARG A 49 -15.71 4.97 -5.71
C ARG A 49 -14.86 4.34 -4.61
N VAL A 50 -14.97 3.02 -4.50
CA VAL A 50 -14.19 2.19 -3.59
C VAL A 50 -13.16 1.40 -4.40
N ILE A 51 -11.97 1.24 -3.85
CA ILE A 51 -10.98 0.25 -4.28
C ILE A 51 -10.93 -0.87 -3.25
N LEU A 52 -10.69 -2.08 -3.72
CA LEU A 52 -10.67 -3.26 -2.85
C LEU A 52 -9.69 -4.32 -3.38
N ARG A 53 -9.17 -5.10 -2.46
CA ARG A 53 -8.33 -6.26 -2.75
C ARG A 53 -9.13 -7.54 -2.54
N LEU A 54 -9.06 -8.46 -3.51
CA LEU A 54 -9.70 -9.76 -3.39
C LEU A 54 -8.76 -10.80 -2.79
N GLU A 55 -9.36 -11.69 -2.02
CA GLU A 55 -8.77 -12.92 -1.52
C GLU A 55 -9.43 -14.12 -2.14
N TYR A 56 -8.66 -15.20 -2.32
CA TYR A 56 -9.05 -16.42 -3.00
C TYR A 56 -9.03 -17.59 -2.03
N PHE A 57 -10.10 -18.38 -2.04
CA PHE A 57 -10.13 -19.67 -1.36
C PHE A 57 -9.39 -20.69 -2.24
N VAL A 58 -8.28 -21.19 -1.73
CA VAL A 58 -7.46 -22.23 -2.37
C VAL A 58 -7.53 -23.48 -1.51
N SER A 59 -7.89 -24.61 -2.07
CA SER A 59 -8.30 -25.82 -1.34
C SER A 59 -7.28 -26.37 -0.36
N TRP A 60 -6.00 -26.06 -0.52
CA TRP A 60 -4.93 -26.51 0.38
C TRP A 60 -4.44 -25.44 1.38
N TYR A 61 -5.03 -24.24 1.38
CA TYR A 61 -4.75 -23.22 2.38
C TYR A 61 -5.86 -23.17 3.42
N ALA A 62 -5.47 -23.05 4.68
CA ALA A 62 -6.43 -22.92 5.79
C ALA A 62 -7.16 -21.58 5.79
N ALA A 63 -6.56 -20.54 5.19
CA ALA A 63 -7.11 -19.20 5.10
C ALA A 63 -7.09 -18.68 3.63
N PRO A 64 -8.00 -17.79 3.28
CA PRO A 64 -7.97 -17.12 1.97
C PRO A 64 -6.67 -16.35 1.77
N THR A 65 -6.18 -16.30 0.53
CA THR A 65 -4.94 -15.62 0.17
C THR A 65 -5.17 -14.59 -0.93
N SER A 66 -4.36 -13.55 -0.99
CA SER A 66 -4.38 -12.57 -2.07
C SER A 66 -3.21 -12.76 -3.02
N ALA A 67 -3.46 -12.51 -4.30
CA ALA A 67 -2.43 -12.40 -5.33
C ALA A 67 -2.01 -10.95 -5.62
N GLY A 68 -2.43 -9.99 -4.78
CA GLY A 68 -2.13 -8.57 -4.95
C GLY A 68 -2.94 -7.90 -6.07
N GLU A 69 -4.14 -8.42 -6.36
CA GLU A 69 -5.03 -7.84 -7.37
C GLU A 69 -5.98 -6.83 -6.74
N TRP A 70 -6.08 -5.66 -7.37
CA TRP A 70 -6.93 -4.56 -6.92
C TRP A 70 -8.03 -4.25 -7.91
N TYR A 71 -9.20 -4.05 -7.39
CA TYR A 71 -10.41 -3.70 -8.11
C TYR A 71 -10.93 -2.35 -7.68
N ALA A 72 -11.62 -1.68 -8.57
CA ALA A 72 -12.36 -0.46 -8.24
C ALA A 72 -13.80 -0.58 -8.70
N VAL A 73 -14.72 -0.03 -7.92
CA VAL A 73 -16.16 -0.12 -8.17
C VAL A 73 -16.87 1.12 -7.67
N ASN A 74 -17.92 1.56 -8.37
CA ASN A 74 -18.74 2.66 -7.90
C ASN A 74 -19.70 2.21 -6.79
N LEU A 75 -20.24 3.16 -6.01
CA LEU A 75 -21.22 2.92 -4.94
C LEU A 75 -22.42 2.11 -5.40
N ASP A 76 -22.89 2.34 -6.64
CA ASP A 76 -24.02 1.63 -7.25
C ASP A 76 -23.67 0.22 -7.77
N GLY A 77 -22.46 -0.26 -7.51
CA GLY A 77 -21.95 -1.55 -7.97
C GLY A 77 -21.56 -1.60 -9.44
N LYS A 78 -21.72 -0.52 -10.17
CA LYS A 78 -21.34 -0.44 -11.59
C LYS A 78 -19.87 -0.08 -11.78
N LYS A 79 -19.40 -0.16 -13.03
CA LYS A 79 -18.05 0.16 -13.45
C LYS A 79 -16.99 -0.59 -12.61
N GLN A 80 -17.26 -1.86 -12.37
CA GLN A 80 -16.26 -2.76 -11.79
C GLN A 80 -15.07 -2.88 -12.74
N GLU A 81 -13.89 -2.65 -12.23
CA GLU A 81 -12.66 -2.68 -13.01
C GLU A 81 -11.53 -3.33 -12.21
N ASN A 82 -10.81 -4.28 -12.80
CA ASN A 82 -9.51 -4.70 -12.27
C ASN A 82 -8.49 -3.63 -12.65
N ILE A 83 -8.05 -2.84 -11.67
CA ILE A 83 -7.22 -1.66 -11.91
C ILE A 83 -5.73 -1.93 -11.78
N PHE A 84 -5.33 -2.99 -11.04
CA PHE A 84 -3.92 -3.31 -10.82
C PHE A 84 -3.71 -4.78 -10.42
N GLY A 85 -2.53 -5.34 -10.75
CA GLY A 85 -2.10 -6.68 -10.35
C GLY A 85 -2.06 -7.67 -11.52
N PHE A 86 -1.68 -8.92 -11.21
CA PHE A 86 -1.31 -9.99 -12.15
C PHE A 86 -2.36 -10.29 -13.22
N ARG A 87 -3.65 -10.22 -12.91
CA ARG A 87 -4.75 -10.52 -13.83
C ARG A 87 -5.45 -9.28 -14.37
N SER A 88 -4.89 -8.10 -14.19
CA SER A 88 -5.45 -6.91 -14.81
C SER A 88 -5.32 -7.04 -16.34
N SER A 89 -6.46 -7.26 -16.99
CA SER A 89 -6.53 -7.60 -18.44
C SER A 89 -6.04 -6.49 -19.37
N LYS A 90 -5.71 -5.32 -18.83
CA LYS A 90 -5.33 -4.14 -19.63
C LYS A 90 -3.87 -4.06 -20.00
N GLY A 91 -3.03 -4.97 -19.51
CA GLY A 91 -1.67 -5.17 -20.04
C GLY A 91 -1.61 -5.86 -21.40
N THR A 92 -2.70 -6.49 -21.87
CA THR A 92 -2.68 -7.37 -23.04
C THR A 92 -3.50 -6.92 -24.24
N SER A 93 -4.41 -5.95 -24.13
CA SER A 93 -5.36 -5.66 -25.23
C SER A 93 -5.26 -4.27 -25.87
N SER A 94 -4.38 -3.39 -25.44
CA SER A 94 -4.11 -2.19 -26.22
C SER A 94 -2.76 -2.29 -26.90
N LYS A 95 -2.71 -1.97 -28.19
CA LYS A 95 -1.53 -1.91 -29.05
C LYS A 95 -0.45 -0.89 -28.59
N ILE A 96 -0.63 -0.28 -27.45
CA ILE A 96 0.38 0.51 -26.76
C ILE A 96 0.95 -0.40 -25.67
N LYS A 97 1.99 -1.14 -26.02
CA LYS A 97 2.93 -1.69 -25.05
C LYS A 97 3.50 -0.49 -24.30
N THR A 98 2.99 -0.20 -23.11
CA THR A 98 3.76 0.60 -22.18
C THR A 98 4.95 -0.28 -21.79
N HIS A 99 6.09 -0.03 -22.42
CA HIS A 99 7.35 -0.73 -22.16
C HIS A 99 7.75 -0.69 -20.68
N ASP A 100 7.09 0.14 -19.89
CA ASP A 100 7.35 0.35 -18.47
C ASP A 100 6.55 -0.59 -17.55
N ALA A 101 5.49 -1.20 -18.05
CA ALA A 101 4.72 -2.22 -17.34
C ALA A 101 5.37 -3.61 -17.54
N GLY A 102 6.67 -3.71 -17.32
CA GLY A 102 7.39 -4.98 -17.43
C GLY A 102 6.69 -6.05 -16.61
N ASP A 103 6.53 -7.22 -17.22
CA ASP A 103 5.96 -8.46 -16.74
C ASP A 103 5.17 -8.34 -15.43
N PHE A 104 3.85 -8.10 -15.51
CA PHE A 104 2.94 -7.86 -14.36
C PHE A 104 2.75 -9.08 -13.44
N ARG A 105 3.69 -10.00 -13.42
CA ARG A 105 3.77 -11.06 -12.42
C ARG A 105 4.27 -10.48 -11.10
N SER A 106 3.45 -9.57 -10.55
CA SER A 106 3.81 -8.81 -9.35
C SER A 106 2.65 -8.81 -8.37
N TYR A 107 2.98 -8.76 -7.10
CA TYR A 107 2.05 -8.50 -6.01
C TYR A 107 1.85 -6.98 -5.92
N GLY A 108 0.60 -6.53 -6.01
CA GLY A 108 0.24 -5.12 -5.89
C GLY A 108 -0.06 -4.75 -4.44
N THR A 109 0.50 -3.63 -3.98
CA THR A 109 0.21 -3.05 -2.65
C THR A 109 -0.20 -1.60 -2.80
N LEU A 110 -1.27 -1.20 -2.11
CA LEU A 110 -1.66 0.20 -2.05
C LEU A 110 -0.61 0.98 -1.24
N VAL A 111 -0.15 2.09 -1.80
CA VAL A 111 0.79 3.01 -1.13
C VAL A 111 0.05 4.22 -0.60
N ASP A 112 -0.77 4.87 -1.44
CA ASP A 112 -1.54 6.05 -1.05
C ASP A 112 -2.77 6.24 -1.92
N ILE A 113 -3.87 6.70 -1.32
CA ILE A 113 -5.12 7.02 -2.03
C ILE A 113 -5.11 8.41 -2.67
N LEU A 114 -4.09 9.22 -2.43
CA LEU A 114 -3.92 10.58 -2.96
C LEU A 114 -5.16 11.44 -2.72
N LYS A 115 -5.39 11.88 -1.49
CA LYS A 115 -6.63 12.60 -1.06
C LYS A 115 -7.02 13.76 -1.98
N ASP A 116 -6.05 14.44 -2.59
CA ASP A 116 -6.24 15.57 -3.48
C ASP A 116 -6.36 15.18 -4.97
N ASP A 117 -6.07 13.93 -5.32
CA ASP A 117 -6.22 13.38 -6.68
C ASP A 117 -7.38 12.39 -6.76
N LYS A 118 -8.57 12.88 -7.11
CA LYS A 118 -9.79 12.05 -7.16
C LYS A 118 -9.80 10.96 -8.24
N ARG A 119 -8.77 10.88 -9.06
CA ARG A 119 -8.71 9.96 -10.21
C ARG A 119 -7.61 8.91 -10.12
N ASN A 120 -6.60 9.13 -9.31
CA ASN A 120 -5.45 8.27 -9.25
C ASN A 120 -5.09 7.90 -7.81
N ILE A 121 -4.40 6.79 -7.66
CA ILE A 121 -3.80 6.28 -6.43
C ILE A 121 -2.35 5.90 -6.70
N LEU A 122 -1.58 5.71 -5.65
CA LEU A 122 -0.23 5.14 -5.73
C LEU A 122 -0.27 3.66 -5.38
N MET A 123 0.32 2.85 -6.24
CA MET A 123 0.45 1.41 -6.07
C MET A 123 1.90 0.98 -6.24
N SER A 124 2.39 0.12 -5.38
CA SER A 124 3.65 -0.58 -5.61
C SER A 124 3.40 -1.94 -6.23
N ALA A 125 4.34 -2.39 -7.07
CA ALA A 125 4.38 -3.72 -7.64
C ALA A 125 5.68 -4.41 -7.22
N THR A 126 5.57 -5.44 -6.39
CA THR A 126 6.70 -6.30 -6.02
C THR A 126 6.69 -7.53 -6.93
N PRO A 127 7.68 -7.72 -7.80
CA PRO A 127 7.71 -8.86 -8.72
C PRO A 127 7.76 -10.19 -7.97
N PHE A 128 7.00 -11.19 -8.45
CA PHE A 128 7.14 -12.55 -7.93
C PHE A 128 8.54 -13.07 -8.28
N SER A 129 9.34 -13.34 -7.27
CA SER A 129 10.69 -13.87 -7.40
C SER A 129 10.90 -15.00 -6.40
N ARG A 130 11.62 -16.03 -6.82
CA ARG A 130 12.06 -17.11 -5.92
C ARG A 130 13.26 -16.71 -5.06
N THR A 131 13.99 -15.71 -5.49
CA THR A 131 15.27 -15.28 -4.88
C THR A 131 15.13 -13.99 -4.09
N GLY A 132 13.97 -13.32 -4.14
CA GLY A 132 13.74 -12.05 -3.44
C GLY A 132 14.61 -10.88 -3.93
N ASP A 133 15.18 -10.99 -5.14
CA ASP A 133 16.20 -10.07 -5.68
C ASP A 133 15.64 -9.02 -6.66
N LYS A 134 14.35 -8.81 -6.62
CA LYS A 134 13.68 -7.86 -7.51
C LYS A 134 13.30 -6.59 -6.77
N GLN A 135 13.69 -5.47 -7.35
CA GLN A 135 13.27 -4.17 -6.90
C GLN A 135 11.79 -3.94 -7.17
N GLY A 136 11.09 -3.39 -6.19
CA GLY A 136 9.71 -2.94 -6.34
C GLY A 136 9.61 -1.74 -7.27
N LYS A 137 8.48 -1.61 -7.96
CA LYS A 137 8.17 -0.47 -8.82
C LYS A 137 6.96 0.28 -8.29
N LEU A 138 7.01 1.60 -8.36
CA LEU A 138 5.92 2.48 -7.96
C LEU A 138 5.17 3.00 -9.18
N PHE A 139 3.85 2.93 -9.12
CA PHE A 139 2.97 3.37 -10.20
C PHE A 139 1.91 4.35 -9.69
N LYS A 140 1.61 5.35 -10.52
CA LYS A 140 0.37 6.14 -10.42
C LYS A 140 -0.69 5.46 -11.27
N VAL A 141 -1.80 5.05 -10.65
CA VAL A 141 -2.84 4.20 -11.26
C VAL A 141 -4.17 4.91 -11.30
N ASN A 142 -4.79 4.98 -12.46
CA ASN A 142 -6.12 5.56 -12.62
C ASN A 142 -7.20 4.58 -12.15
N ILE A 143 -7.99 4.99 -11.16
CA ILE A 143 -9.02 4.14 -10.53
C ILE A 143 -10.22 3.84 -11.43
N TYR A 144 -10.41 4.55 -12.55
CA TYR A 144 -11.55 4.35 -13.46
C TYR A 144 -11.27 3.43 -14.64
N ASN A 145 -10.01 3.30 -15.02
CA ASN A 145 -9.65 2.55 -16.22
C ASN A 145 -8.37 1.70 -16.07
N GLY A 146 -7.72 1.68 -14.89
CA GLY A 146 -6.52 0.89 -14.61
C GLY A 146 -5.27 1.32 -15.39
N ARG A 147 -5.29 2.46 -16.10
CA ARG A 147 -4.07 2.96 -16.74
C ARG A 147 -3.06 3.33 -15.66
N SER A 148 -1.85 2.80 -15.80
CA SER A 148 -0.76 3.01 -14.86
C SER A 148 0.41 3.71 -15.52
N LYS A 149 1.07 4.58 -14.78
CA LYS A 149 2.32 5.25 -15.16
C LYS A 149 3.38 4.91 -14.13
N LEU A 150 4.53 4.39 -14.58
CA LEU A 150 5.69 4.19 -13.72
C LEU A 150 6.16 5.55 -13.19
N ILE A 151 6.30 5.64 -11.87
CA ILE A 151 6.79 6.83 -11.17
C ILE A 151 8.23 6.63 -10.74
N ASP A 152 8.53 5.43 -10.17
CA ASP A 152 9.84 5.17 -9.58
C ASP A 152 10.15 3.68 -9.54
N THR A 153 11.42 3.36 -9.32
CA THR A 153 11.90 2.02 -9.01
C THR A 153 12.65 2.09 -7.67
N SER A 154 12.36 1.17 -6.77
CA SER A 154 12.98 1.11 -5.45
C SER A 154 14.49 0.99 -5.52
N PRO A 155 15.25 1.69 -4.66
CA PRO A 155 16.70 1.50 -4.54
C PRO A 155 17.08 0.16 -3.88
N VAL A 156 16.15 -0.51 -3.21
CA VAL A 156 16.36 -1.76 -2.45
C VAL A 156 15.30 -2.80 -2.79
N GLU A 157 15.60 -4.07 -2.55
CA GLU A 157 14.66 -5.18 -2.71
C GLU A 157 13.57 -5.18 -1.62
N ASN A 158 12.50 -5.94 -1.83
CA ASN A 158 11.37 -6.14 -0.90
C ASN A 158 10.83 -4.84 -0.31
N ALA A 159 10.74 -3.82 -1.15
CA ALA A 159 10.51 -2.46 -0.72
C ALA A 159 9.02 -2.13 -0.49
N THR A 160 8.79 -1.36 0.56
CA THR A 160 7.57 -0.58 0.81
C THR A 160 7.86 0.91 0.71
N TYR A 161 6.87 1.66 0.22
CA TYR A 161 7.00 3.10 0.04
C TYR A 161 6.18 3.85 1.09
N GLY A 162 6.69 5.00 1.54
CA GLY A 162 5.99 5.91 2.44
C GLY A 162 5.82 7.28 1.82
N THR A 163 4.64 7.88 2.02
CA THR A 163 4.28 9.21 1.52
C THR A 163 4.25 10.24 2.62
N ASP A 164 4.50 11.48 2.28
CA ASP A 164 4.24 12.63 3.16
C ASP A 164 2.73 12.94 3.21
N LEU A 165 2.37 13.95 3.99
CA LEU A 165 0.96 14.37 4.19
C LEU A 165 0.27 14.88 2.90
N LYS A 166 1.04 15.13 1.84
CA LYS A 166 0.56 15.57 0.53
C LYS A 166 0.53 14.44 -0.52
N GLY A 167 0.93 13.22 -0.12
CA GLY A 167 1.00 12.08 -1.03
C GLY A 167 2.27 12.03 -1.90
N ASN A 168 3.31 12.85 -1.61
CA ASN A 168 4.59 12.70 -2.27
C ASN A 168 5.37 11.54 -1.64
N VAL A 169 5.99 10.72 -2.47
CA VAL A 169 6.75 9.56 -1.98
C VAL A 169 8.12 10.01 -1.50
N ARG A 170 8.34 9.89 -0.19
CA ARG A 170 9.52 10.41 0.52
C ARG A 170 10.39 9.33 1.17
N PHE A 171 9.84 8.13 1.40
CA PHE A 171 10.52 7.00 2.01
C PHE A 171 10.41 5.73 1.20
N VAL A 172 11.47 4.93 1.27
CA VAL A 172 11.48 3.52 0.89
C VAL A 172 12.13 2.73 2.03
N VAL A 173 11.45 1.70 2.49
CA VAL A 173 11.99 0.73 3.44
C VAL A 173 12.03 -0.61 2.75
N GLY A 174 13.18 -1.26 2.74
CA GLY A 174 13.32 -2.57 2.12
C GLY A 174 14.32 -3.45 2.85
N GLU A 175 14.47 -4.65 2.35
CA GLU A 175 15.37 -5.65 2.92
C GLU A 175 16.22 -6.25 1.81
N THR A 176 17.53 -6.21 1.99
CA THR A 176 18.50 -6.81 1.07
C THR A 176 18.54 -8.34 1.23
N LYS A 177 19.14 -9.03 0.28
CA LYS A 177 19.40 -10.48 0.37
C LYS A 177 20.22 -10.90 1.59
N ALA A 178 21.02 -10.00 2.12
CA ALA A 178 21.81 -10.22 3.33
C ALA A 178 21.01 -10.00 4.62
N LEU A 179 19.66 -9.85 4.50
CA LEU A 179 18.75 -9.55 5.61
C LEU A 179 19.11 -8.24 6.33
N GLN A 180 19.71 -7.32 5.60
CA GLN A 180 19.92 -5.95 6.06
C GLN A 180 18.68 -5.13 5.73
N ARG A 181 18.08 -4.51 6.72
CA ARG A 181 17.01 -3.54 6.52
C ARG A 181 17.62 -2.21 6.16
N GLU A 182 17.14 -1.62 5.08
CA GLU A 182 17.60 -0.32 4.59
C GLU A 182 16.43 0.65 4.47
N ILE A 183 16.64 1.88 4.93
CA ILE A 183 15.69 2.97 4.85
C ILE A 183 16.30 4.06 4.00
N TYR A 184 15.62 4.38 2.92
CA TYR A 184 15.98 5.47 2.03
C TYR A 184 15.01 6.62 2.18
N TYR A 185 15.52 7.82 2.03
CA TYR A 185 14.78 9.06 2.12
C TYR A 185 15.16 10.01 1.00
N ARG A 186 14.25 10.92 0.62
CA ARG A 186 14.52 12.04 -0.26
C ARG A 186 13.68 13.25 0.13
N ASP A 187 14.18 14.46 -0.08
CA ASP A 187 13.48 15.70 0.27
C ASP A 187 12.32 16.00 -0.68
N THR A 188 12.47 15.68 -1.95
CA THR A 188 11.41 15.80 -2.95
C THR A 188 11.42 14.61 -3.90
N GLU A 189 10.34 14.42 -4.66
CA GLU A 189 10.26 13.35 -5.67
C GLU A 189 11.29 13.48 -6.81
N LYS A 190 11.95 14.62 -6.93
CA LYS A 190 12.98 14.88 -7.95
C LYS A 190 14.39 14.56 -7.47
N ASP A 191 14.57 14.45 -6.18
CA ASP A 191 15.86 14.18 -5.56
C ASP A 191 16.20 12.68 -5.62
N PRO A 192 17.48 12.33 -5.69
CA PRO A 192 17.89 10.93 -5.59
C PRO A 192 17.60 10.37 -4.20
N TRP A 193 17.42 9.06 -4.13
CA TRP A 193 17.31 8.35 -2.87
C TRP A 193 18.65 8.38 -2.11
N ALA A 194 18.61 8.80 -0.85
CA ALA A 194 19.74 8.78 0.07
C ALA A 194 19.49 7.76 1.18
N LEU A 195 20.47 6.95 1.51
CA LEU A 195 20.38 6.00 2.62
C LEU A 195 20.28 6.78 3.94
N LEU A 196 19.20 6.57 4.67
CA LEU A 196 18.97 7.18 5.98
C LEU A 196 19.47 6.28 7.10
N SER A 197 19.21 4.97 7.01
CA SER A 197 19.61 3.97 8.00
C SER A 197 19.76 2.60 7.36
N SER A 198 20.69 1.81 7.89
CA SER A 198 20.88 0.40 7.55
C SER A 198 21.26 -0.36 8.82
N GLY A 199 20.72 -1.56 9.00
CA GLY A 199 21.03 -2.44 10.14
C GLY A 199 20.41 -3.81 9.99
N SER A 200 20.93 -4.76 10.76
CA SER A 200 20.33 -6.09 10.91
C SER A 200 19.28 -6.09 12.02
N TYR A 201 18.37 -7.05 12.00
CA TYR A 201 17.35 -7.20 13.05
C TYR A 201 17.94 -7.35 14.47
N ASN A 202 19.19 -7.82 14.57
CA ASN A 202 19.86 -8.01 15.87
C ASN A 202 20.50 -6.73 16.42
N GLU A 203 20.60 -5.68 15.60
CA GLU A 203 21.25 -4.41 15.97
C GLU A 203 20.21 -3.31 16.32
N GLY A 204 18.94 -3.70 16.39
CA GLY A 204 17.86 -2.76 16.53
C GLY A 204 17.38 -2.21 15.18
N ILE A 205 16.21 -1.62 15.17
CA ILE A 205 15.54 -1.18 13.93
C ILE A 205 14.97 0.20 14.14
N ILE A 206 15.26 1.11 13.19
CA ILE A 206 14.49 2.33 12.99
C ILE A 206 13.40 2.03 11.98
N GLN A 207 12.15 2.30 12.33
CA GLN A 207 11.00 2.13 11.43
C GLN A 207 10.23 3.43 11.28
N PRO A 208 10.20 4.05 10.09
CA PRO A 208 9.33 5.18 9.82
C PRO A 208 7.87 4.80 10.00
N LEU A 209 7.10 5.60 10.75
CA LEU A 209 5.67 5.38 11.02
C LEU A 209 4.81 6.36 10.22
N ALA A 210 5.07 7.66 10.35
CA ALA A 210 4.29 8.70 9.69
C ALA A 210 5.07 10.01 9.65
N PHE A 211 4.72 10.91 8.75
CA PHE A 211 5.17 12.30 8.82
C PHE A 211 4.44 13.03 9.95
N ALA A 212 5.19 13.72 10.81
CA ALA A 212 4.67 14.66 11.78
C ALA A 212 4.38 16.01 11.11
N ASP A 213 5.30 16.44 10.24
CA ASP A 213 5.22 17.62 9.40
C ASP A 213 6.07 17.44 8.11
N ASN A 214 6.44 18.50 7.41
CA ASN A 214 7.24 18.40 6.18
C ASN A 214 8.70 18.00 6.42
N ASP A 215 9.24 18.26 7.60
CA ASP A 215 10.66 18.14 7.92
C ASP A 215 10.94 17.10 9.02
N SER A 216 9.90 16.53 9.63
CA SER A 216 10.05 15.53 10.68
C SER A 216 9.10 14.35 10.54
N ILE A 217 9.50 13.21 11.07
CA ILE A 217 8.74 11.95 11.07
C ILE A 217 8.69 11.32 12.46
N TYR A 218 7.63 10.59 12.72
CA TYR A 218 7.60 9.63 13.81
C TYR A 218 8.28 8.34 13.38
N VAL A 219 9.15 7.83 14.23
CA VAL A 219 9.83 6.55 14.04
C VAL A 219 9.67 5.67 15.27
N ALA A 220 9.50 4.37 15.08
CA ALA A 220 9.75 3.39 16.12
C ALA A 220 11.24 3.03 16.08
N ASP A 221 11.91 3.04 17.22
CA ASP A 221 13.36 2.85 17.29
C ASP A 221 13.75 2.10 18.57
N ASN A 222 14.51 1.04 18.44
CA ASN A 222 15.14 0.30 19.55
C ASN A 222 16.64 0.07 19.32
N THR A 223 17.30 0.90 18.53
CA THR A 223 18.73 0.73 18.19
C THR A 223 19.68 0.90 19.38
N ASN A 224 19.25 1.53 20.47
CA ASN A 224 20.07 1.78 21.65
C ASN A 224 19.44 1.26 22.95
N THR A 225 18.30 0.61 22.87
CA THR A 225 17.53 0.11 24.02
C THR A 225 16.96 -1.26 23.72
N ASP A 226 16.61 -2.02 24.75
CA ASP A 226 15.90 -3.30 24.59
C ASP A 226 14.40 -3.09 24.29
N LEU A 227 13.88 -1.88 24.54
CA LEU A 227 12.48 -1.53 24.34
C LEU A 227 12.31 -0.65 23.10
N VAL A 228 11.17 -0.75 22.45
CA VAL A 228 10.81 0.08 21.30
C VAL A 228 10.26 1.42 21.79
N GLY A 229 10.96 2.51 21.53
CA GLY A 229 10.47 3.86 21.74
C GLY A 229 9.91 4.50 20.48
N ILE A 230 8.96 5.41 20.66
CA ILE A 230 8.45 6.28 19.59
C ILE A 230 9.17 7.62 19.68
N TYR A 231 9.86 7.98 18.64
CA TYR A 231 10.63 9.22 18.55
C TYR A 231 10.11 10.10 17.41
N GLN A 232 10.25 11.40 17.56
CA GLN A 232 10.20 12.35 16.46
C GLN A 232 11.62 12.57 15.95
N LEU A 233 11.86 12.27 14.69
CA LEU A 233 13.15 12.43 14.01
C LEU A 233 13.08 13.63 13.08
N ASP A 234 13.94 14.63 13.31
CA ASP A 234 14.16 15.72 12.37
C ASP A 234 14.97 15.20 11.17
N LEU A 235 14.45 15.38 9.97
CA LEU A 235 15.07 14.85 8.76
C LEU A 235 16.29 15.64 8.29
N LYS A 236 16.45 16.90 8.75
CA LYS A 236 17.57 17.76 8.42
C LYS A 236 18.72 17.60 9.40
N THR A 237 18.43 17.76 10.69
CA THR A 237 19.45 17.69 11.76
C THR A 237 19.79 16.27 12.16
N LYS A 238 18.88 15.29 11.89
CA LYS A 238 18.95 13.91 12.36
C LYS A 238 18.83 13.74 13.86
N GLU A 239 18.42 14.77 14.57
CA GLU A 239 18.14 14.71 15.99
C GLU A 239 16.83 13.96 16.26
N LYS A 240 16.81 13.19 17.34
CA LYS A 240 15.64 12.43 17.79
C LYS A 240 15.16 12.92 19.14
N GLU A 241 13.87 13.18 19.27
CA GLU A 241 13.20 13.47 20.53
C GLU A 241 12.28 12.31 20.90
N LEU A 242 12.44 11.79 22.13
CA LEU A 242 11.58 10.72 22.64
C LEU A 242 10.17 11.27 22.88
N ILE A 243 9.17 10.65 22.28
CA ILE A 243 7.75 10.99 22.45
C ILE A 243 7.08 10.03 23.44
N TYR A 244 7.36 8.73 23.30
CA TYR A 244 6.77 7.71 24.15
C TYR A 244 7.66 6.46 24.20
N GLU A 245 7.76 5.86 25.36
CA GLU A 245 8.36 4.55 25.59
C GLU A 245 7.56 3.86 26.71
N ASP A 246 7.20 2.59 26.50
CA ASP A 246 6.65 1.75 27.55
C ASP A 246 7.82 1.04 28.24
N LEU A 247 7.95 1.19 29.56
CA LEU A 247 9.04 0.61 30.33
C LEU A 247 8.78 -0.85 30.75
N GLU A 248 7.58 -1.36 30.53
CA GLU A 248 7.17 -2.71 30.96
C GLU A 248 6.96 -3.66 29.76
N SER A 249 6.73 -3.14 28.56
CA SER A 249 6.46 -3.97 27.36
C SER A 249 6.86 -3.26 26.06
N ASP A 250 7.12 -4.06 25.01
CA ASP A 250 7.27 -3.59 23.62
C ASP A 250 5.92 -3.40 22.91
#